data_fd975168acabbbd4223275f68d671aaa
#
_entry.id   fd975168acabbbd4223275f68d671aaa
#
_cell.length_a   1.000
_cell.length_b   1.000
_cell.length_c   1.000
_cell.angle_alpha   90.00
_cell.angle_beta   90.00
_cell.angle_gamma   90.00
#
_symmetry.space_group_name_H-M   'P 1'
#
loop_
_entity.id
_entity.type
_entity.pdbx_description
1 polymer ?
#
loop_
_entity_poly.entity_id
_entity_poly.type
_entity_poly.pdbx_seq_one_letter_code
_entity_poly.pdbx_strand_id
1 'polypeptide(L)'
;MQKILEIKGLKKYYPILGGVLRHEVASVKALDGIVLDIYRGECLGVVGESGCGKTTTGKAIVRLHDPTGGQVFYHGKNGQAAGPVDIAVTKKSALKRLGIRGKLQMVFQDPTTSLNPRMLVKNIIAEPITVQERLGGRELEKRVVELLYLVGLTRDHLLRYPHEFSGGQRQRIAVARAIATDPDFIVLDEPTSALDVSVQSQILNLLKSLQQTLHLTFMFVTHHLLVVKYISQRVAVMYLGKIVEIADTKDIFTKPVHPYTHALLSAIPIPELKGRRQRIILAGDVPSPISPPDGCRFHTRCPFAIDRCLKEDPLLESVRPGHRAACHRKRDIDKLV
;
A
#
# COMPACT_ATOMS: atom_id res chain seq x y z
N MET A 1 -8.48 -8.79 16.82
CA MET A 1 -8.73 -8.65 15.36
C MET A 1 -8.11 -9.84 14.63
N GLN A 2 -8.79 -10.38 13.61
CA GLN A 2 -8.30 -11.52 12.83
C GLN A 2 -7.34 -11.02 11.73
N LYS A 3 -6.14 -11.62 11.61
CA LYS A 3 -5.20 -11.31 10.53
C LYS A 3 -5.75 -11.80 9.18
N ILE A 4 -5.56 -11.03 8.12
CA ILE A 4 -5.77 -11.46 6.74
C ILE A 4 -4.43 -11.73 6.05
N LEU A 5 -3.42 -10.92 6.36
CA LEU A 5 -2.06 -11.07 5.87
C LEU A 5 -1.06 -10.94 7.02
N GLU A 6 -0.09 -11.83 7.05
CA GLU A 6 1.06 -11.79 7.96
C GLU A 6 2.34 -11.81 7.13
N ILE A 7 3.09 -10.71 7.17
CA ILE A 7 4.31 -10.51 6.39
C ILE A 7 5.52 -10.62 7.32
N LYS A 8 6.45 -11.53 7.00
CA LYS A 8 7.66 -11.80 7.81
C LYS A 8 8.92 -11.61 6.98
N GLY A 9 9.67 -10.56 7.28
CA GLY A 9 10.98 -10.32 6.70
C GLY A 9 10.95 -10.18 5.17
N LEU A 10 9.88 -9.61 4.58
CA LEU A 10 9.71 -9.52 3.14
C LEU A 10 10.82 -8.68 2.51
N LYS A 11 11.48 -9.25 1.48
CA LYS A 11 12.56 -8.62 0.73
C LYS A 11 12.22 -8.55 -0.76
N LYS A 12 12.60 -7.45 -1.39
CA LYS A 12 12.59 -7.31 -2.84
C LYS A 12 13.79 -6.50 -3.28
N TYR A 13 14.73 -7.18 -3.91
CA TYR A 13 15.93 -6.59 -4.51
C TYR A 13 15.79 -6.65 -6.02
N TYR A 14 16.16 -5.57 -6.67
CA TYR A 14 16.21 -5.49 -8.14
C TYR A 14 17.68 -5.46 -8.56
N PRO A 15 18.15 -6.48 -9.31
CA PRO A 15 19.53 -6.53 -9.77
C PRO A 15 19.81 -5.41 -10.77
N ILE A 16 20.98 -4.78 -10.64
CA ILE A 16 21.55 -3.86 -11.62
C ILE A 16 22.56 -4.67 -12.40
N LEU A 17 22.25 -4.88 -13.68
CA LEU A 17 23.12 -5.64 -14.57
C LEU A 17 24.13 -4.71 -15.25
N GLY A 18 25.41 -5.10 -15.26
CA GLY A 18 26.49 -4.36 -15.90
C GLY A 18 27.38 -5.24 -16.75
N GLY A 19 28.21 -4.58 -17.58
CA GLY A 19 29.14 -5.26 -18.49
C GLY A 19 28.48 -5.95 -19.69
N VAL A 20 29.31 -6.45 -20.63
CA VAL A 20 28.87 -7.12 -21.86
C VAL A 20 28.11 -8.42 -21.55
N LEU A 21 28.49 -9.13 -20.48
CA LEU A 21 27.92 -10.41 -20.07
C LEU A 21 26.71 -10.23 -19.12
N ARG A 22 26.24 -9.00 -18.88
CA ARG A 22 25.07 -8.69 -18.02
C ARG A 22 25.11 -9.39 -16.65
N HIS A 23 26.25 -9.40 -15.97
CA HIS A 23 26.32 -9.89 -14.60
C HIS A 23 25.80 -8.85 -13.60
N GLU A 24 25.33 -9.31 -12.43
CA GLU A 24 24.85 -8.42 -11.37
C GLU A 24 26.05 -7.67 -10.75
N VAL A 25 26.03 -6.33 -10.86
CA VAL A 25 27.08 -5.45 -10.29
C VAL A 25 26.62 -4.79 -9.00
N ALA A 26 25.31 -4.64 -8.81
CA ALA A 26 24.69 -4.10 -7.60
C ALA A 26 23.21 -4.48 -7.57
N SER A 27 22.53 -4.21 -6.45
CA SER A 27 21.08 -4.39 -6.38
C SER A 27 20.39 -3.23 -5.64
N VAL A 28 19.22 -2.83 -6.12
CA VAL A 28 18.36 -1.87 -5.44
C VAL A 28 17.57 -2.61 -4.37
N LYS A 29 17.83 -2.34 -3.09
CA LYS A 29 17.16 -2.94 -1.94
C LYS A 29 15.82 -2.22 -1.70
N ALA A 30 14.85 -2.42 -2.58
CA ALA A 30 13.56 -1.73 -2.54
C ALA A 30 12.72 -2.10 -1.31
N LEU A 31 12.79 -3.36 -0.87
CA LEU A 31 12.23 -3.86 0.40
C LEU A 31 13.30 -4.67 1.10
N ASP A 32 13.53 -4.41 2.38
CA ASP A 32 14.57 -5.11 3.13
C ASP A 32 14.13 -5.47 4.55
N GLY A 33 13.38 -6.57 4.62
CA GLY A 33 12.95 -7.13 5.89
C GLY A 33 11.65 -6.52 6.44
N ILE A 34 10.67 -6.23 5.58
CA ILE A 34 9.35 -5.73 6.02
C ILE A 34 8.66 -6.77 6.90
N VAL A 35 8.24 -6.32 8.10
CA VAL A 35 7.40 -7.09 9.04
C VAL A 35 6.11 -6.33 9.27
N LEU A 36 4.97 -6.94 8.89
CA LEU A 36 3.69 -6.26 8.89
C LEU A 36 2.53 -7.25 9.04
N ASP A 37 1.59 -6.93 9.93
CA ASP A 37 0.31 -7.63 10.03
C ASP A 37 -0.79 -6.73 9.48
N ILE A 38 -1.68 -7.26 8.65
CA ILE A 38 -2.89 -6.59 8.16
C ILE A 38 -4.10 -7.37 8.66
N TYR A 39 -5.06 -6.63 9.24
CA TYR A 39 -6.26 -7.22 9.85
C TYR A 39 -7.47 -7.10 8.92
N ARG A 40 -8.42 -8.02 9.08
CA ARG A 40 -9.66 -8.02 8.28
C ARG A 40 -10.47 -6.77 8.51
N GLY A 41 -10.97 -6.19 7.42
CA GLY A 41 -11.84 -5.01 7.43
C GLY A 41 -11.12 -3.71 7.77
N GLU A 42 -9.78 -3.72 8.02
CA GLU A 42 -9.04 -2.46 8.21
C GLU A 42 -8.64 -1.80 6.89
N CYS A 43 -8.44 -0.51 6.93
CA CYS A 43 -7.65 0.23 5.96
C CYS A 43 -6.31 0.58 6.61
N LEU A 44 -5.24 -0.11 6.21
CA LEU A 44 -3.88 0.20 6.64
C LEU A 44 -3.29 1.25 5.71
N GLY A 45 -3.03 2.45 6.23
CA GLY A 45 -2.28 3.49 5.51
C GLY A 45 -0.79 3.17 5.47
N VAL A 46 -0.17 3.32 4.30
CA VAL A 46 1.29 3.19 4.14
C VAL A 46 1.83 4.49 3.57
N VAL A 47 2.66 5.18 4.37
CA VAL A 47 3.17 6.52 4.05
C VAL A 47 4.70 6.55 4.07
N GLY A 48 5.27 7.56 3.42
CA GLY A 48 6.72 7.82 3.37
C GLY A 48 7.11 8.59 2.12
N GLU A 49 8.36 9.04 2.03
CA GLU A 49 8.88 9.76 0.87
C GLU A 49 8.81 8.94 -0.42
N SER A 50 8.85 9.61 -1.58
CA SER A 50 8.90 8.93 -2.88
C SER A 50 10.12 7.99 -2.94
N GLY A 51 9.96 6.82 -3.56
CA GLY A 51 11.04 5.83 -3.67
C GLY A 51 11.33 5.00 -2.41
N CYS A 52 10.63 5.20 -1.27
CA CYS A 52 10.89 4.41 -0.04
C CYS A 52 10.37 2.96 -0.08
N GLY A 53 9.72 2.51 -1.16
CA GLY A 53 9.30 1.11 -1.34
C GLY A 53 7.79 0.83 -1.18
N LYS A 54 6.94 1.83 -0.98
CA LYS A 54 5.48 1.66 -0.75
C LYS A 54 4.78 0.84 -1.84
N THR A 55 4.86 1.28 -3.09
CA THR A 55 4.30 0.60 -4.26
C THR A 55 4.87 -0.81 -4.41
N THR A 56 6.19 -0.96 -4.18
CA THR A 56 6.86 -2.27 -4.24
C THR A 56 6.32 -3.22 -3.18
N THR A 57 6.01 -2.72 -1.96
CA THR A 57 5.39 -3.52 -0.90
C THR A 57 4.03 -4.06 -1.36
N GLY A 58 3.17 -3.20 -1.87
CA GLY A 58 1.87 -3.63 -2.41
C GLY A 58 2.00 -4.67 -3.52
N LYS A 59 2.84 -4.40 -4.53
CA LYS A 59 3.09 -5.32 -5.66
C LYS A 59 3.67 -6.67 -5.21
N ALA A 60 4.53 -6.68 -4.20
CA ALA A 60 5.10 -7.92 -3.65
C ALA A 60 4.05 -8.73 -2.87
N ILE A 61 3.20 -8.07 -2.08
CA ILE A 61 2.12 -8.73 -1.32
C ILE A 61 1.11 -9.39 -2.26
N VAL A 62 0.66 -8.72 -3.32
CA VAL A 62 -0.29 -9.31 -4.30
C VAL A 62 0.39 -10.18 -5.36
N ARG A 63 1.70 -10.43 -5.25
CA ARG A 63 2.49 -11.27 -6.17
C ARG A 63 2.49 -10.80 -7.63
N LEU A 64 2.39 -9.50 -7.86
CA LEU A 64 2.72 -8.90 -9.16
C LEU A 64 4.24 -8.90 -9.38
N HIS A 65 4.99 -8.64 -8.30
CA HIS A 65 6.44 -8.83 -8.26
C HIS A 65 6.78 -10.00 -7.33
N ASP A 66 7.62 -10.92 -7.79
CA ASP A 66 8.07 -12.02 -6.97
C ASP A 66 9.05 -11.48 -5.89
N PRO A 67 8.82 -11.76 -4.59
CA PRO A 67 9.76 -11.45 -3.54
C PRO A 67 11.12 -12.13 -3.77
N THR A 68 12.20 -11.52 -3.29
CA THR A 68 13.53 -12.14 -3.28
C THR A 68 13.80 -12.88 -1.96
N GLY A 69 12.97 -12.68 -0.93
CA GLY A 69 13.04 -13.36 0.34
C GLY A 69 11.90 -12.96 1.26
N GLY A 70 11.83 -13.63 2.40
CA GLY A 70 10.74 -13.46 3.37
C GLY A 70 9.49 -14.26 3.01
N GLN A 71 8.44 -14.09 3.82
CA GLN A 71 7.19 -14.84 3.75
C GLN A 71 6.00 -13.90 3.76
N VAL A 72 4.92 -14.30 3.09
CA VAL A 72 3.62 -13.60 3.09
C VAL A 72 2.52 -14.62 3.27
N PHE A 73 2.01 -14.76 4.49
CA PHE A 73 0.94 -15.68 4.81
C PHE A 73 -0.41 -15.03 4.57
N TYR A 74 -1.21 -15.62 3.70
CA TYR A 74 -2.59 -15.26 3.48
C TYR A 74 -3.53 -16.18 4.26
N HIS A 75 -4.38 -15.58 5.08
CA HIS A 75 -5.41 -16.23 5.87
C HIS A 75 -6.77 -16.04 5.18
N GLY A 76 -7.26 -17.01 4.42
CA GLY A 76 -8.56 -16.96 3.71
C GLY A 76 -9.76 -16.69 4.63
N LYS A 77 -10.91 -16.26 4.04
CA LYS A 77 -12.14 -15.90 4.81
C LYS A 77 -12.68 -17.03 5.70
N ASN A 78 -12.54 -18.27 5.30
CA ASN A 78 -13.18 -19.41 5.97
C ASN A 78 -12.18 -20.33 6.70
N GLY A 79 -11.04 -19.77 7.20
CA GLY A 79 -10.02 -20.62 7.78
C GLY A 79 -9.90 -21.87 6.92
N GLN A 80 -9.32 -21.75 5.71
CA GLN A 80 -9.19 -22.93 4.85
C GLN A 80 -8.72 -24.08 5.73
N ALA A 81 -9.38 -25.21 5.68
CA ALA A 81 -9.08 -26.38 6.54
C ALA A 81 -7.60 -26.80 6.55
N ALA A 82 -6.81 -26.22 5.64
CA ALA A 82 -5.36 -26.42 5.46
C ALA A 82 -4.47 -25.32 6.10
N GLY A 83 -5.03 -24.32 6.81
CA GLY A 83 -4.23 -23.23 7.42
C GLY A 83 -3.82 -22.10 6.43
N PRO A 84 -2.95 -21.15 6.88
CA PRO A 84 -2.51 -20.01 6.07
C PRO A 84 -1.60 -20.47 4.92
N VAL A 85 -1.74 -19.81 3.75
CA VAL A 85 -0.93 -20.09 2.55
C VAL A 85 0.18 -19.05 2.45
N ASP A 86 1.45 -19.51 2.41
CA ASP A 86 2.57 -18.61 2.09
C ASP A 86 2.57 -18.32 0.58
N ILE A 87 2.05 -17.14 0.24
CA ILE A 87 1.96 -16.70 -1.15
C ILE A 87 3.30 -16.26 -1.73
N ALA A 88 4.33 -16.02 -0.90
CA ALA A 88 5.65 -15.62 -1.38
C ALA A 88 6.39 -16.74 -2.10
N VAL A 89 6.23 -17.98 -1.68
CA VAL A 89 6.91 -19.15 -2.25
C VAL A 89 6.01 -20.05 -3.08
N THR A 90 4.69 -19.96 -2.89
CA THR A 90 3.74 -20.81 -3.62
C THR A 90 3.75 -20.49 -5.12
N LYS A 91 3.79 -21.53 -5.96
CA LYS A 91 3.77 -21.39 -7.43
C LYS A 91 2.52 -20.63 -7.91
N LYS A 92 2.69 -19.72 -8.88
CA LYS A 92 1.59 -18.89 -9.42
C LYS A 92 0.40 -19.74 -9.95
N SER A 93 0.69 -20.89 -10.54
CA SER A 93 -0.35 -21.84 -10.99
C SER A 93 -1.16 -22.43 -9.84
N ALA A 94 -0.51 -22.71 -8.70
CA ALA A 94 -1.19 -23.18 -7.50
C ALA A 94 -2.05 -22.07 -6.87
N LEU A 95 -1.56 -20.82 -6.81
CA LEU A 95 -2.34 -19.67 -6.35
C LEU A 95 -3.59 -19.43 -7.19
N LYS A 96 -3.48 -19.62 -8.53
CA LYS A 96 -4.64 -19.56 -9.44
C LYS A 96 -5.65 -20.67 -9.12
N ARG A 97 -5.19 -21.93 -8.98
CA ARG A 97 -6.06 -23.09 -8.68
C ARG A 97 -6.75 -22.95 -7.32
N LEU A 98 -6.11 -22.34 -6.33
CA LEU A 98 -6.68 -22.05 -5.01
C LEU A 98 -7.59 -20.81 -5.01
N GLY A 99 -7.77 -20.11 -6.14
CA GLY A 99 -8.57 -18.88 -6.23
C GLY A 99 -7.97 -17.67 -5.53
N ILE A 100 -6.76 -17.78 -4.95
CA ILE A 100 -6.13 -16.73 -4.14
C ILE A 100 -5.83 -15.48 -4.98
N ARG A 101 -5.49 -15.63 -6.26
CA ARG A 101 -5.19 -14.50 -7.15
C ARG A 101 -6.33 -13.50 -7.28
N GLY A 102 -7.59 -13.97 -7.25
CA GLY A 102 -8.74 -13.09 -7.25
C GLY A 102 -9.03 -12.43 -5.91
N LYS A 103 -8.58 -13.06 -4.84
CA LYS A 103 -8.80 -12.54 -3.49
C LYS A 103 -7.84 -11.40 -3.12
N LEU A 104 -6.74 -11.24 -3.87
CA LEU A 104 -5.72 -10.22 -3.66
C LEU A 104 -5.62 -9.34 -4.91
N GLN A 105 -6.13 -8.13 -4.85
CA GLN A 105 -6.23 -7.21 -5.99
C GLN A 105 -5.43 -5.93 -5.78
N MET A 106 -5.24 -5.16 -6.85
CA MET A 106 -4.54 -3.88 -6.81
C MET A 106 -5.20 -2.86 -7.74
N VAL A 107 -5.39 -1.65 -7.22
CA VAL A 107 -5.71 -0.45 -8.00
C VAL A 107 -4.43 0.35 -8.16
N PHE A 108 -4.05 0.63 -9.40
CA PHE A 108 -2.79 1.33 -9.72
C PHE A 108 -2.95 2.85 -9.67
N GLN A 109 -1.84 3.54 -9.53
CA GLN A 109 -1.74 5.00 -9.38
C GLN A 109 -2.39 5.78 -10.53
N ASP A 110 -2.17 5.35 -11.77
CA ASP A 110 -2.72 6.00 -12.96
C ASP A 110 -3.74 5.08 -13.66
N PRO A 111 -5.04 5.44 -13.60
CA PRO A 111 -6.07 4.70 -14.29
C PRO A 111 -5.94 4.79 -15.82
N THR A 112 -5.27 5.83 -16.36
CA THR A 112 -5.10 6.00 -17.81
C THR A 112 -4.19 4.92 -18.38
N THR A 113 -3.12 4.59 -17.69
CA THR A 113 -2.17 3.55 -18.10
C THR A 113 -2.61 2.14 -17.70
N SER A 114 -3.46 2.02 -16.69
CA SER A 114 -3.91 0.73 -16.16
C SER A 114 -5.14 0.16 -16.86
N LEU A 115 -5.93 0.99 -17.55
CA LEU A 115 -7.08 0.58 -18.36
C LEU A 115 -6.68 0.52 -19.82
N ASN A 116 -6.99 -0.59 -20.51
CA ASN A 116 -6.72 -0.70 -21.94
C ASN A 116 -7.63 0.27 -22.74
N PRO A 117 -7.10 1.30 -23.40
CA PRO A 117 -7.88 2.32 -24.07
C PRO A 117 -8.68 1.80 -25.28
N ARG A 118 -8.35 0.60 -25.78
CA ARG A 118 -9.01 -0.06 -26.94
C ARG A 118 -10.12 -1.01 -26.50
N MET A 119 -10.37 -1.19 -25.22
CA MET A 119 -11.41 -2.05 -24.69
C MET A 119 -12.60 -1.24 -24.20
N LEU A 120 -13.81 -1.73 -24.43
CA LEU A 120 -15.02 -1.18 -23.83
C LEU A 120 -15.01 -1.40 -22.32
N VAL A 121 -15.62 -0.50 -21.55
CA VAL A 121 -15.70 -0.58 -20.09
C VAL A 121 -16.29 -1.93 -19.63
N LYS A 122 -17.32 -2.44 -20.30
CA LYS A 122 -17.87 -3.76 -20.01
C LYS A 122 -16.84 -4.87 -20.06
N ASN A 123 -15.94 -4.84 -21.05
CA ASN A 123 -14.92 -5.87 -21.23
C ASN A 123 -13.80 -5.73 -20.19
N ILE A 124 -13.43 -4.50 -19.84
CA ILE A 124 -12.42 -4.23 -18.80
C ILE A 124 -12.86 -4.78 -17.44
N ILE A 125 -14.14 -4.62 -17.08
CA ILE A 125 -14.67 -5.09 -15.80
C ILE A 125 -14.97 -6.60 -15.87
N ALA A 126 -15.40 -7.12 -17.02
CA ALA A 126 -15.69 -8.54 -17.22
C ALA A 126 -14.44 -9.43 -17.25
N GLU A 127 -13.29 -8.90 -17.72
CA GLU A 127 -12.06 -9.68 -17.90
C GLU A 127 -11.63 -10.45 -16.64
N PRO A 128 -11.50 -9.86 -15.44
CA PRO A 128 -11.12 -10.61 -14.25
C PRO A 128 -12.16 -11.66 -13.84
N ILE A 129 -13.45 -11.44 -14.09
CA ILE A 129 -14.52 -12.41 -13.82
C ILE A 129 -14.37 -13.62 -14.74
N THR A 130 -14.24 -13.41 -16.05
CA THR A 130 -14.12 -14.51 -17.03
C THR A 130 -12.87 -15.34 -16.86
N VAL A 131 -11.77 -14.75 -16.35
CA VAL A 131 -10.53 -15.47 -16.06
C VAL A 131 -10.66 -16.40 -14.85
N GLN A 132 -11.50 -16.03 -13.87
CA GLN A 132 -11.67 -16.78 -12.62
C GLN A 132 -12.91 -17.67 -12.60
N GLU A 133 -14.03 -17.12 -13.02
CA GLU A 133 -15.33 -17.74 -13.04
C GLU A 133 -15.70 -17.93 -14.51
N ARG A 134 -16.13 -19.09 -14.90
CA ARG A 134 -16.57 -19.35 -16.28
C ARG A 134 -17.96 -18.76 -16.56
N LEU A 135 -18.20 -17.53 -16.06
CA LEU A 135 -19.40 -16.76 -16.31
C LEU A 135 -19.40 -16.18 -17.72
N GLY A 136 -20.54 -16.21 -18.39
CA GLY A 136 -20.71 -15.67 -19.75
C GLY A 136 -22.11 -15.14 -20.02
N GLY A 137 -22.30 -14.54 -21.21
CA GLY A 137 -23.59 -14.09 -21.70
C GLY A 137 -24.27 -13.04 -20.80
N ARG A 138 -25.59 -13.20 -20.61
CA ARG A 138 -26.42 -12.24 -19.86
C ARG A 138 -26.08 -12.15 -18.39
N GLU A 139 -25.61 -13.22 -17.76
CA GLU A 139 -25.26 -13.26 -16.35
C GLU A 139 -23.99 -12.40 -16.07
N LEU A 140 -22.99 -12.52 -16.94
CA LEU A 140 -21.79 -11.67 -16.89
C LEU A 140 -22.13 -10.19 -17.07
N GLU A 141 -23.00 -9.84 -18.05
CA GLU A 141 -23.43 -8.46 -18.25
C GLU A 141 -24.15 -7.91 -17.01
N LYS A 142 -25.06 -8.69 -16.41
CA LYS A 142 -25.77 -8.31 -15.18
C LYS A 142 -24.78 -8.00 -14.06
N ARG A 143 -23.78 -8.88 -13.85
CA ARG A 143 -22.74 -8.67 -12.83
C ARG A 143 -21.92 -7.41 -13.09
N VAL A 144 -21.54 -7.13 -14.33
CA VAL A 144 -20.82 -5.91 -14.71
C VAL A 144 -21.65 -4.66 -14.44
N VAL A 145 -22.96 -4.68 -14.74
CA VAL A 145 -23.87 -3.56 -14.43
C VAL A 145 -23.97 -3.31 -12.93
N GLU A 146 -24.09 -4.37 -12.12
CA GLU A 146 -24.10 -4.25 -10.65
C GLU A 146 -22.80 -3.58 -10.13
N LEU A 147 -21.65 -4.01 -10.66
CA LEU A 147 -20.36 -3.42 -10.32
C LEU A 147 -20.25 -1.92 -10.70
N LEU A 148 -20.80 -1.53 -11.86
CA LEU A 148 -20.86 -0.12 -12.26
C LEU A 148 -21.70 0.70 -11.29
N TYR A 149 -22.88 0.20 -10.88
CA TYR A 149 -23.73 0.90 -9.91
C TYR A 149 -23.04 1.03 -8.53
N LEU A 150 -22.32 0.00 -8.08
CA LEU A 150 -21.56 0.04 -6.83
C LEU A 150 -20.51 1.19 -6.79
N VAL A 151 -19.94 1.54 -7.96
CA VAL A 151 -18.99 2.65 -8.05
C VAL A 151 -19.62 3.98 -8.50
N GLY A 152 -20.98 4.04 -8.56
CA GLY A 152 -21.73 5.27 -8.93
C GLY A 152 -21.64 5.59 -10.41
N LEU A 153 -21.53 4.59 -11.27
CA LEU A 153 -21.66 4.68 -12.73
C LEU A 153 -22.98 4.03 -13.17
N THR A 154 -23.38 4.23 -14.42
CA THR A 154 -24.65 3.77 -14.97
C THR A 154 -24.46 2.73 -16.08
N ARG A 155 -25.54 2.04 -16.48
CA ARG A 155 -25.51 1.05 -17.55
C ARG A 155 -25.05 1.61 -18.89
N ASP A 156 -25.35 2.88 -19.17
CA ASP A 156 -24.98 3.55 -20.44
C ASP A 156 -23.46 3.66 -20.63
N HIS A 157 -22.69 3.49 -19.55
CA HIS A 157 -21.25 3.48 -19.57
C HIS A 157 -20.62 2.17 -20.09
N LEU A 158 -21.40 1.08 -20.23
CA LEU A 158 -20.91 -0.24 -20.68
C LEU A 158 -20.21 -0.19 -22.04
N LEU A 159 -20.78 0.56 -22.99
CA LEU A 159 -20.36 0.59 -24.39
C LEU A 159 -19.41 1.75 -24.72
N ARG A 160 -18.89 2.44 -23.69
CA ARG A 160 -17.92 3.52 -23.84
C ARG A 160 -16.50 3.02 -23.65
N TYR A 161 -15.55 3.78 -24.18
CA TYR A 161 -14.12 3.56 -24.02
C TYR A 161 -13.56 4.41 -22.87
N PRO A 162 -12.44 4.01 -22.21
CA PRO A 162 -11.84 4.75 -21.10
C PRO A 162 -11.53 6.22 -21.42
N HIS A 163 -11.16 6.56 -22.63
CA HIS A 163 -10.83 7.94 -23.03
C HIS A 163 -12.03 8.88 -23.04
N GLU A 164 -13.27 8.37 -23.05
CA GLU A 164 -14.52 9.15 -23.00
C GLU A 164 -14.91 9.55 -21.57
N PHE A 165 -14.11 9.21 -20.57
CA PHE A 165 -14.41 9.45 -19.15
C PHE A 165 -13.46 10.46 -18.52
N SER A 166 -13.96 11.20 -17.50
CA SER A 166 -13.12 12.03 -16.64
C SER A 166 -12.12 11.17 -15.82
N GLY A 167 -11.07 11.77 -15.27
CA GLY A 167 -10.11 11.09 -14.41
C GLY A 167 -10.75 10.35 -13.24
N GLY A 168 -11.71 10.98 -12.56
CA GLY A 168 -12.45 10.39 -11.46
C GLY A 168 -13.35 9.21 -11.89
N GLN A 169 -13.98 9.31 -13.08
CA GLN A 169 -14.77 8.20 -13.63
C GLN A 169 -13.87 7.03 -14.04
N ARG A 170 -12.69 7.27 -14.64
CA ARG A 170 -11.70 6.23 -14.93
C ARG A 170 -11.24 5.54 -13.67
N GLN A 171 -11.03 6.30 -12.58
CA GLN A 171 -10.67 5.72 -11.28
C GLN A 171 -11.79 4.82 -10.73
N ARG A 172 -13.07 5.21 -10.87
CA ARG A 172 -14.22 4.38 -10.51
C ARG A 172 -14.27 3.07 -11.32
N ILE A 173 -13.95 3.11 -12.62
CA ILE A 173 -13.83 1.90 -13.46
C ILE A 173 -12.70 0.99 -12.98
N ALA A 174 -11.54 1.56 -12.63
CA ALA A 174 -10.42 0.78 -12.09
C ALA A 174 -10.77 0.12 -10.74
N VAL A 175 -11.54 0.81 -9.88
CA VAL A 175 -12.06 0.24 -8.63
C VAL A 175 -13.07 -0.86 -8.93
N ALA A 176 -14.02 -0.65 -9.86
CA ALA A 176 -14.99 -1.67 -10.26
C ALA A 176 -14.32 -2.95 -10.77
N ARG A 177 -13.26 -2.81 -11.59
CA ARG A 177 -12.45 -3.94 -12.05
C ARG A 177 -11.78 -4.69 -10.88
N ALA A 178 -11.26 -3.97 -9.89
CA ALA A 178 -10.59 -4.58 -8.75
C ALA A 178 -11.55 -5.34 -7.83
N ILE A 179 -12.79 -4.87 -7.65
CA ILE A 179 -13.80 -5.55 -6.82
C ILE A 179 -14.55 -6.67 -7.57
N ALA A 180 -14.35 -6.81 -8.87
CA ALA A 180 -15.10 -7.73 -9.74
C ALA A 180 -14.96 -9.22 -9.36
N THR A 181 -13.87 -9.59 -8.68
CA THR A 181 -13.56 -10.97 -8.27
C THR A 181 -13.88 -11.26 -6.80
N ASP A 182 -14.68 -10.42 -6.16
CA ASP A 182 -15.00 -10.49 -4.73
C ASP A 182 -13.73 -10.66 -3.87
N PRO A 183 -12.79 -9.69 -3.93
CA PRO A 183 -11.52 -9.78 -3.23
C PRO A 183 -11.69 -9.68 -1.72
N ASP A 184 -10.72 -10.25 -1.00
CA ASP A 184 -10.61 -10.07 0.45
C ASP A 184 -9.72 -8.87 0.81
N PHE A 185 -8.77 -8.55 -0.09
CA PHE A 185 -7.77 -7.53 0.12
C PHE A 185 -7.45 -6.78 -1.18
N ILE A 186 -7.37 -5.46 -1.08
CA ILE A 186 -7.03 -4.58 -2.21
C ILE A 186 -5.90 -3.62 -1.80
N VAL A 187 -4.84 -3.60 -2.59
CA VAL A 187 -3.83 -2.52 -2.54
C VAL A 187 -4.33 -1.34 -3.37
N LEU A 188 -4.42 -0.19 -2.75
CA LEU A 188 -4.77 1.09 -3.38
C LEU A 188 -3.49 1.93 -3.48
N ASP A 189 -2.84 1.93 -4.64
CA ASP A 189 -1.57 2.61 -4.87
C ASP A 189 -1.82 4.03 -5.40
N GLU A 190 -1.68 5.01 -4.52
CA GLU A 190 -1.93 6.44 -4.79
C GLU A 190 -3.25 6.72 -5.57
N PRO A 191 -4.40 6.16 -5.17
CA PRO A 191 -5.61 6.11 -6.00
C PRO A 191 -6.25 7.48 -6.24
N THR A 192 -5.72 8.55 -5.66
CA THR A 192 -6.28 9.91 -5.74
C THR A 192 -5.25 10.97 -6.11
N SER A 193 -3.98 10.60 -6.38
CA SER A 193 -2.89 11.56 -6.58
C SER A 193 -3.03 12.42 -7.84
N ALA A 194 -3.69 11.88 -8.87
CA ALA A 194 -3.91 12.57 -10.17
C ALA A 194 -5.28 13.29 -10.27
N LEU A 195 -6.01 13.43 -9.14
CA LEU A 195 -7.35 13.97 -9.12
C LEU A 195 -7.39 15.32 -8.36
N ASP A 196 -8.31 16.20 -8.77
CA ASP A 196 -8.60 17.40 -8.00
C ASP A 196 -9.20 17.09 -6.62
N VAL A 197 -9.14 18.06 -5.69
CA VAL A 197 -9.52 17.87 -4.28
C VAL A 197 -10.99 17.43 -4.13
N SER A 198 -11.89 17.93 -4.99
CA SER A 198 -13.31 17.62 -4.92
C SER A 198 -13.58 16.16 -5.33
N VAL A 199 -12.99 15.73 -6.45
CA VAL A 199 -13.08 14.36 -6.95
C VAL A 199 -12.35 13.38 -6.03
N GLN A 200 -11.18 13.78 -5.48
CA GLN A 200 -10.47 13.00 -4.46
C GLN A 200 -11.39 12.66 -3.28
N SER A 201 -12.11 13.65 -2.73
CA SER A 201 -13.05 13.43 -1.62
C SER A 201 -14.15 12.43 -1.98
N GLN A 202 -14.70 12.51 -3.20
CA GLN A 202 -15.70 11.57 -3.68
C GLN A 202 -15.17 10.13 -3.79
N ILE A 203 -13.94 9.94 -4.29
CA ILE A 203 -13.32 8.62 -4.38
C ILE A 203 -13.03 8.04 -2.97
N LEU A 204 -12.57 8.86 -2.04
CA LEU A 204 -12.32 8.42 -0.65
C LEU A 204 -13.63 7.97 0.02
N ASN A 205 -14.74 8.71 -0.16
CA ASN A 205 -16.05 8.33 0.37
C ASN A 205 -16.56 7.04 -0.29
N LEU A 206 -16.40 6.89 -1.61
CA LEU A 206 -16.72 5.66 -2.32
C LEU A 206 -15.95 4.45 -1.73
N LEU A 207 -14.64 4.58 -1.55
CA LEU A 207 -13.81 3.51 -0.99
C LEU A 207 -14.25 3.12 0.42
N LYS A 208 -14.58 4.10 1.28
CA LYS A 208 -15.14 3.84 2.62
C LYS A 208 -16.48 3.09 2.56
N SER A 209 -17.38 3.51 1.68
CA SER A 209 -18.66 2.83 1.47
C SER A 209 -18.46 1.39 1.01
N LEU A 210 -17.60 1.16 0.00
CA LEU A 210 -17.28 -0.18 -0.50
C LEU A 210 -16.62 -1.05 0.59
N GLN A 211 -15.73 -0.48 1.41
CA GLN A 211 -15.11 -1.19 2.54
C GLN A 211 -16.17 -1.72 3.51
N GLN A 212 -17.15 -0.90 3.86
CA GLN A 212 -18.23 -1.26 4.80
C GLN A 212 -19.20 -2.26 4.18
N THR A 213 -19.65 -2.02 2.95
CA THR A 213 -20.67 -2.83 2.28
C THR A 213 -20.16 -4.21 1.88
N LEU A 214 -18.91 -4.28 1.39
CA LEU A 214 -18.31 -5.52 0.89
C LEU A 214 -17.31 -6.14 1.89
N HIS A 215 -17.16 -5.56 3.08
CA HIS A 215 -16.22 -6.00 4.13
C HIS A 215 -14.78 -6.15 3.62
N LEU A 216 -14.34 -5.19 2.78
CA LEU A 216 -13.01 -5.21 2.16
C LEU A 216 -11.93 -4.80 3.15
N THR A 217 -10.74 -5.36 2.95
CA THR A 217 -9.53 -4.92 3.64
C THR A 217 -8.66 -4.14 2.66
N PHE A 218 -8.15 -2.97 3.07
CA PHE A 218 -7.33 -2.12 2.22
C PHE A 218 -5.91 -1.94 2.75
N MET A 219 -4.95 -1.86 1.84
CA MET A 219 -3.65 -1.23 2.03
C MET A 219 -3.62 0.03 1.18
N PHE A 220 -3.72 1.19 1.81
CA PHE A 220 -3.78 2.49 1.14
C PHE A 220 -2.40 3.13 1.11
N VAL A 221 -1.77 3.14 -0.06
CA VAL A 221 -0.45 3.72 -0.29
C VAL A 221 -0.60 5.16 -0.76
N THR A 222 0.04 6.09 -0.08
CA THR A 222 0.08 7.51 -0.48
C THR A 222 1.22 8.26 0.21
N HIS A 223 1.57 9.42 -0.32
CA HIS A 223 2.42 10.40 0.34
C HIS A 223 1.62 11.51 1.05
N HIS A 224 0.28 11.55 0.86
CA HIS A 224 -0.61 12.54 1.48
C HIS A 224 -1.10 12.10 2.86
N LEU A 225 -0.46 12.61 3.92
CA LEU A 225 -0.77 12.25 5.30
C LEU A 225 -2.21 12.58 5.73
N LEU A 226 -2.78 13.70 5.26
CA LEU A 226 -4.17 14.05 5.59
C LEU A 226 -5.19 13.06 5.01
N VAL A 227 -4.91 12.51 3.82
CA VAL A 227 -5.74 11.46 3.22
C VAL A 227 -5.71 10.20 4.08
N VAL A 228 -4.51 9.79 4.53
CA VAL A 228 -4.35 8.62 5.40
C VAL A 228 -5.07 8.84 6.74
N LYS A 229 -4.93 10.03 7.34
CA LYS A 229 -5.67 10.40 8.56
C LYS A 229 -7.18 10.23 8.40
N TYR A 230 -7.71 10.49 7.21
CA TYR A 230 -9.14 10.40 6.93
C TYR A 230 -9.64 8.97 6.71
N ILE A 231 -8.87 8.11 6.00
CA ILE A 231 -9.36 6.80 5.55
C ILE A 231 -8.87 5.63 6.41
N SER A 232 -7.70 5.74 7.05
CA SER A 232 -7.00 4.60 7.66
C SER A 232 -7.26 4.47 9.15
N GLN A 233 -7.37 3.23 9.64
CA GLN A 233 -7.42 2.91 11.06
C GLN A 233 -6.02 2.83 11.67
N ARG A 234 -5.05 2.27 10.92
CA ARG A 234 -3.63 2.18 11.31
C ARG A 234 -2.75 2.73 10.21
N VAL A 235 -1.58 3.20 10.60
CA VAL A 235 -0.59 3.76 9.66
C VAL A 235 0.75 3.10 9.87
N ALA A 236 1.37 2.65 8.77
CA ALA A 236 2.76 2.21 8.70
C ALA A 236 3.57 3.28 7.96
N VAL A 237 4.62 3.77 8.61
CA VAL A 237 5.55 4.75 8.05
C VAL A 237 6.75 4.00 7.49
N MET A 238 7.04 4.21 6.21
CA MET A 238 8.15 3.57 5.51
C MET A 238 9.28 4.56 5.22
N TYR A 239 10.50 4.13 5.44
CA TYR A 239 11.72 4.84 5.04
C TYR A 239 12.72 3.87 4.44
N LEU A 240 13.20 4.16 3.23
CA LEU A 240 14.27 3.44 2.53
C LEU A 240 14.14 1.91 2.62
N GLY A 241 12.97 1.36 2.24
CA GLY A 241 12.68 -0.08 2.17
C GLY A 241 12.38 -0.75 3.51
N LYS A 242 12.17 0.00 4.60
CA LYS A 242 11.82 -0.51 5.93
C LYS A 242 10.59 0.18 6.52
N ILE A 243 9.86 -0.51 7.38
CA ILE A 243 8.86 0.11 8.25
C ILE A 243 9.58 0.64 9.48
N VAL A 244 9.51 1.95 9.68
CA VAL A 244 10.17 2.63 10.81
C VAL A 244 9.22 2.86 11.97
N GLU A 245 7.92 2.96 11.70
CA GLU A 245 6.89 3.13 12.73
C GLU A 245 5.56 2.58 12.25
N ILE A 246 4.77 1.97 13.14
CA ILE A 246 3.39 1.53 12.88
C ILE A 246 2.57 1.65 14.14
N ALA A 247 1.41 2.32 14.03
CA ALA A 247 0.45 2.47 15.13
C ALA A 247 -0.96 2.77 14.61
N ASP A 248 -1.90 2.92 15.52
CA ASP A 248 -3.20 3.49 15.23
C ASP A 248 -3.04 4.91 14.66
N THR A 249 -3.89 5.29 13.73
CA THR A 249 -3.83 6.59 13.06
C THR A 249 -3.77 7.74 14.05
N LYS A 250 -4.61 7.69 15.10
CA LYS A 250 -4.61 8.71 16.16
C LYS A 250 -3.22 8.86 16.80
N ASP A 251 -2.56 7.75 17.13
CA ASP A 251 -1.27 7.77 17.82
C ASP A 251 -0.14 8.26 16.91
N ILE A 252 -0.12 7.87 15.65
CA ILE A 252 0.84 8.42 14.66
C ILE A 252 0.73 9.95 14.59
N PHE A 253 -0.48 10.50 14.58
CA PHE A 253 -0.68 11.96 14.43
C PHE A 253 -0.54 12.77 15.73
N THR A 254 -0.67 12.14 16.89
CA THR A 254 -0.62 12.84 18.19
C THR A 254 0.62 12.54 19.03
N LYS A 255 1.17 11.34 18.89
CA LYS A 255 2.27 10.83 19.71
C LYS A 255 3.24 9.98 18.87
N PRO A 256 3.76 10.52 17.73
CA PRO A 256 4.74 9.82 16.94
C PRO A 256 6.01 9.55 17.75
N VAL A 257 6.72 8.48 17.44
CA VAL A 257 7.91 8.04 18.18
C VAL A 257 9.17 8.13 17.33
N HIS A 258 9.07 7.83 16.02
CA HIS A 258 10.25 7.87 15.17
C HIS A 258 10.53 9.31 14.69
N PRO A 259 11.78 9.83 14.77
CA PRO A 259 12.09 11.19 14.34
C PRO A 259 11.69 11.52 12.90
N TYR A 260 11.75 10.55 12.01
CA TYR A 260 11.27 10.70 10.64
C TYR A 260 9.76 10.95 10.57
N THR A 261 8.97 10.28 11.40
CA THR A 261 7.51 10.50 11.49
C THR A 261 7.20 11.91 11.97
N HIS A 262 7.93 12.41 12.97
CA HIS A 262 7.83 13.80 13.42
C HIS A 262 8.12 14.79 12.29
N ALA A 263 9.19 14.57 11.51
CA ALA A 263 9.53 15.42 10.37
C ALA A 263 8.43 15.40 9.30
N LEU A 264 7.91 14.22 8.93
CA LEU A 264 6.81 14.10 7.98
C LEU A 264 5.55 14.86 8.44
N LEU A 265 5.18 14.72 9.71
CA LEU A 265 4.00 15.38 10.27
C LEU A 265 4.19 16.89 10.39
N SER A 266 5.42 17.37 10.65
CA SER A 266 5.73 18.81 10.71
C SER A 266 5.59 19.50 9.35
N ALA A 267 5.67 18.74 8.25
CA ALA A 267 5.53 19.26 6.89
C ALA A 267 4.07 19.42 6.44
N ILE A 268 3.10 18.95 7.25
CA ILE A 268 1.66 19.10 6.93
C ILE A 268 1.28 20.58 7.11
N PRO A 269 0.76 21.26 6.07
CA PRO A 269 0.23 22.61 6.22
C PRO A 269 -1.04 22.58 7.07
N ILE A 270 -1.02 23.24 8.22
CA ILE A 270 -2.19 23.41 9.08
C ILE A 270 -2.72 24.83 8.84
N PRO A 271 -3.97 25.00 8.45
CA PRO A 271 -4.59 26.31 8.30
C PRO A 271 -4.98 26.90 9.69
N GLU A 272 -4.01 27.12 10.57
CA GLU A 272 -4.23 27.76 11.86
C GLU A 272 -3.70 29.20 11.85
N LEU A 273 -4.58 30.12 12.26
CA LEU A 273 -4.26 31.56 12.40
C LEU A 273 -3.36 31.86 13.61
N LYS A 274 -3.21 30.91 14.54
CA LYS A 274 -2.40 31.06 15.76
C LYS A 274 -1.49 29.86 15.95
N GLY A 275 -0.17 30.09 15.81
CA GLY A 275 0.89 29.11 16.10
C GLY A 275 1.44 28.38 14.88
N ARG A 276 2.47 28.93 14.23
CA ARG A 276 3.25 28.18 13.22
C ARG A 276 3.99 27.04 13.92
N ARG A 277 3.59 25.78 13.68
CA ARG A 277 4.48 24.65 13.99
C ARG A 277 5.80 24.88 13.25
N GLN A 278 6.90 24.84 13.99
CA GLN A 278 8.23 24.88 13.36
C GLN A 278 8.37 23.63 12.48
N ARG A 279 8.53 23.83 11.18
CA ARG A 279 8.80 22.73 10.26
C ARG A 279 10.17 22.15 10.55
N ILE A 280 10.26 20.85 10.80
CA ILE A 280 11.52 20.13 10.95
C ILE A 280 12.09 19.93 9.54
N ILE A 281 13.17 20.65 9.23
CA ILE A 281 13.89 20.50 7.97
C ILE A 281 14.92 19.40 8.16
N LEU A 282 14.75 18.29 7.45
CA LEU A 282 15.74 17.21 7.47
C LEU A 282 16.98 17.62 6.67
N ALA A 283 18.14 17.44 7.25
CA ALA A 283 19.40 17.70 6.57
C ALA A 283 19.74 16.62 5.54
N GLY A 284 20.36 17.01 4.43
CA GLY A 284 20.82 16.11 3.38
C GLY A 284 19.72 15.43 2.55
N ASP A 285 20.15 14.67 1.55
CA ASP A 285 19.28 13.94 0.64
C ASP A 285 18.94 12.54 1.16
N VAL A 286 17.91 11.92 0.56
CA VAL A 286 17.59 10.52 0.84
C VAL A 286 18.73 9.63 0.33
N PRO A 287 19.33 8.78 1.19
CA PRO A 287 20.39 7.89 0.77
C PRO A 287 19.96 6.93 -0.34
N SER A 288 20.93 6.46 -1.13
CA SER A 288 20.67 5.53 -2.22
C SER A 288 20.19 4.17 -1.68
N PRO A 289 19.10 3.60 -2.26
CA PRO A 289 18.66 2.24 -1.91
C PRO A 289 19.61 1.14 -2.45
N ILE A 290 20.60 1.50 -3.28
CA ILE A 290 21.63 0.57 -3.76
C ILE A 290 22.62 0.26 -2.64
N SER A 291 23.08 1.32 -1.95
CA SER A 291 24.01 1.22 -0.81
C SER A 291 23.41 1.98 0.37
N PRO A 292 22.37 1.41 1.01
CA PRO A 292 21.78 2.04 2.17
C PRO A 292 22.80 2.15 3.30
N PRO A 293 22.74 3.18 4.14
CA PRO A 293 23.62 3.33 5.29
C PRO A 293 23.57 2.13 6.22
N ASP A 294 24.69 1.78 6.83
CA ASP A 294 24.77 0.77 7.89
C ASP A 294 23.95 1.23 9.11
N GLY A 295 23.54 0.30 9.95
CA GLY A 295 22.73 0.58 11.13
C GLY A 295 21.34 1.15 10.78
N CYS A 296 20.91 2.16 11.54
CA CYS A 296 19.64 2.83 11.29
C CYS A 296 19.66 3.61 9.97
N ARG A 297 18.83 3.26 8.99
CA ARG A 297 18.82 3.91 7.68
C ARG A 297 18.53 5.40 7.70
N PHE A 298 17.91 5.89 8.77
CA PHE A 298 17.61 7.31 8.95
C PHE A 298 18.71 8.10 9.66
N HIS A 299 19.77 7.44 10.20
CA HIS A 299 20.76 8.12 11.04
C HIS A 299 21.46 9.31 10.36
N THR A 300 21.68 9.25 9.05
CA THR A 300 22.32 10.34 8.26
C THR A 300 21.51 11.63 8.20
N ARG A 301 20.21 11.56 8.47
CA ARG A 301 19.27 12.70 8.46
C ARG A 301 18.62 12.93 9.84
N CYS A 302 18.96 12.11 10.83
CA CYS A 302 18.37 12.15 12.15
C CYS A 302 19.09 13.17 13.05
N PRO A 303 18.41 14.22 13.54
CA PRO A 303 19.05 15.19 14.45
C PRO A 303 19.35 14.58 15.83
N PHE A 304 18.81 13.40 16.14
CA PHE A 304 18.96 12.70 17.42
C PHE A 304 19.79 11.42 17.31
N ALA A 305 20.60 11.28 16.24
CA ALA A 305 21.44 10.10 16.05
C ALA A 305 22.47 9.95 17.18
N ILE A 306 22.70 8.71 17.58
CA ILE A 306 23.73 8.30 18.55
C ILE A 306 24.62 7.24 17.92
N ASP A 307 25.80 6.95 18.50
CA ASP A 307 26.78 6.00 17.96
C ASP A 307 26.18 4.62 17.64
N ARG A 308 25.24 4.19 18.44
CA ARG A 308 24.51 2.94 18.20
C ARG A 308 23.75 2.95 16.88
N CYS A 309 23.20 4.13 16.48
CA CYS A 309 22.46 4.27 15.23
C CYS A 309 23.33 4.06 13.97
N LEU A 310 24.63 4.29 14.08
CA LEU A 310 25.58 4.11 12.97
C LEU A 310 25.94 2.63 12.75
N LYS A 311 25.83 1.81 13.80
CA LYS A 311 26.35 0.42 13.81
C LYS A 311 25.25 -0.63 13.79
N GLU A 312 24.12 -0.36 14.43
CA GLU A 312 23.07 -1.34 14.64
C GLU A 312 21.76 -0.91 13.96
N ASP A 313 21.16 -1.83 13.21
CA ASP A 313 19.83 -1.63 12.62
C ASP A 313 18.75 -1.82 13.70
N PRO A 314 17.93 -0.78 14.00
CA PRO A 314 16.92 -0.91 15.03
C PRO A 314 15.78 -1.84 14.60
N LEU A 315 15.40 -2.77 15.45
CA LEU A 315 14.26 -3.64 15.23
C LEU A 315 12.94 -2.88 15.44
N LEU A 316 11.90 -3.28 14.70
CA LEU A 316 10.54 -2.76 14.88
C LEU A 316 9.92 -3.36 16.15
N GLU A 317 10.11 -2.72 17.29
CA GLU A 317 9.70 -3.19 18.61
C GLU A 317 8.52 -2.42 19.18
N SER A 318 7.78 -3.05 20.10
CA SER A 318 6.68 -2.39 20.80
C SER A 318 7.18 -1.26 21.71
N VAL A 319 6.53 -0.12 21.60
CA VAL A 319 6.72 1.05 22.47
C VAL A 319 5.54 1.17 23.44
N ARG A 320 4.34 0.92 22.91
CA ARG A 320 3.05 0.94 23.63
C ARG A 320 2.16 -0.16 23.00
N PRO A 321 1.08 -0.59 23.65
CA PRO A 321 0.11 -1.49 23.02
C PRO A 321 -0.34 -0.95 21.66
N GLY A 322 -0.21 -1.76 20.61
CA GLY A 322 -0.55 -1.38 19.24
C GLY A 322 0.42 -0.41 18.54
N HIS A 323 1.46 0.09 19.20
CA HIS A 323 2.43 1.04 18.67
C HIS A 323 3.84 0.44 18.66
N ARG A 324 4.43 0.28 17.47
CA ARG A 324 5.81 -0.23 17.28
C ARG A 324 6.65 0.78 16.53
N ALA A 325 7.93 0.92 16.91
CA ALA A 325 8.88 1.80 16.26
C ALA A 325 10.28 1.16 16.17
N ALA A 326 10.97 1.42 15.05
CA ALA A 326 12.35 1.00 14.79
C ALA A 326 13.30 2.16 15.12
N CYS A 327 13.48 2.46 16.41
CA CYS A 327 14.33 3.54 16.88
C CYS A 327 15.04 3.16 18.18
N HIS A 328 16.36 3.37 18.26
CA HIS A 328 17.12 3.13 19.49
C HIS A 328 16.73 4.08 20.63
N ARG A 329 16.24 5.27 20.31
CA ARG A 329 15.79 6.29 21.27
C ARG A 329 14.28 6.35 21.48
N LYS A 330 13.56 5.30 21.12
CA LYS A 330 12.08 5.24 21.18
C LYS A 330 11.45 5.56 22.54
N ARG A 331 12.22 5.50 23.64
CA ARG A 331 11.76 5.84 25.00
C ARG A 331 11.99 7.29 25.38
N ASP A 332 12.92 7.96 24.71
CA ASP A 332 13.38 9.30 25.08
C ASP A 332 12.88 10.37 24.12
N ILE A 333 12.30 10.00 22.99
CA ILE A 333 11.99 10.92 21.91
C ILE A 333 10.99 12.02 22.32
N ASP A 334 10.01 11.68 23.17
CA ASP A 334 9.02 12.63 23.68
C ASP A 334 9.67 13.78 24.50
N LYS A 335 10.94 13.61 24.93
CA LYS A 335 11.71 14.62 25.67
C LYS A 335 12.64 15.43 24.75
N LEU A 336 12.79 15.02 23.49
CA LEU A 336 13.76 15.56 22.55
C LEU A 336 13.11 16.38 21.42
N VAL A 337 11.82 16.19 21.20
CA VAL A 337 10.96 16.87 20.23
C VAL A 337 9.93 17.69 20.98
#